data_ee88eb209699dc4e21bcaa7418f4f8f8
#
_entry.id   ee88eb209699dc4e21bcaa7418f4f8f8
#
_cell.length_a   1.000
_cell.length_b   1.000
_cell.length_c   1.000
_cell.angle_alpha   90.00
_cell.angle_beta   90.00
_cell.angle_gamma   90.00
#
_symmetry.space_group_name_H-M   'P 1'
#
loop_
_entity.id
_entity.type
_entity.pdbx_description
1 polymer ?
#
loop_
_entity_poly.entity_id
_entity_poly.type
_entity_poly.pdbx_seq_one_letter_code
_entity_poly.pdbx_strand_id
1 'polypeptide(L)'
;MAARAYSGKKPKNLKHTLRVFLSYLGRHKKMLAVVAVLVTISAGANLLGTYMIRPVVNGLADGDVHTLLRGVLITALIFGCGALAAYGYTQTMVKAAQQVVFDIRRDLFEHVQTLPLQFFDSRRHGDIMSLFTNDIDTMADALNNSFAMVIQSFIQIVGTLTLLYILNWRLSLIVTVCYGIMFWYIKFSGKRSKGYYTKQQNSLGELNGYIEELITGQKVVKVFHHEEESFTEFCKKNEE
;
A
#
# COMPACT_ATOMS: atom_id res chain seq x y z
N MET A 1 -0.25 17.45 17.97
CA MET A 1 -1.13 16.27 17.82
C MET A 1 -0.24 15.03 17.84
N ALA A 2 -0.22 14.31 18.95
CA ALA A 2 0.61 13.10 19.08
C ALA A 2 0.06 12.03 18.14
N ALA A 3 0.86 11.60 17.16
CA ALA A 3 0.56 10.45 16.34
C ALA A 3 0.41 9.24 17.28
N ARG A 4 -0.82 8.74 17.41
CA ARG A 4 -1.12 7.53 18.16
C ARG A 4 -0.26 6.41 17.59
N ALA A 5 0.70 5.90 18.38
CA ALA A 5 1.51 4.76 18.01
C ALA A 5 0.55 3.65 17.53
N TYR A 6 0.71 3.23 16.28
CA TYR A 6 -0.04 2.17 15.65
C TYR A 6 0.12 0.90 16.51
N SER A 7 -0.86 0.66 17.37
CA SER A 7 -0.93 -0.54 18.18
C SER A 7 -1.14 -1.72 17.22
N GLY A 8 -0.06 -2.33 16.81
CA GLY A 8 -0.04 -3.44 15.86
C GLY A 8 -0.68 -4.74 16.36
N LYS A 9 -1.81 -4.64 17.07
CA LYS A 9 -2.62 -5.80 17.43
C LYS A 9 -3.24 -6.36 16.15
N LYS A 10 -2.72 -7.51 15.73
CA LYS A 10 -3.34 -8.27 14.63
C LYS A 10 -4.82 -8.47 14.94
N PRO A 11 -5.71 -8.30 13.94
CA PRO A 11 -7.14 -8.56 14.13
C PRO A 11 -7.34 -9.99 14.63
N LYS A 12 -8.18 -10.17 15.65
CA LYS A 12 -8.44 -11.48 16.28
C LYS A 12 -8.88 -12.55 15.28
N ASN A 13 -9.58 -12.15 14.17
CA ASN A 13 -10.07 -13.04 13.12
C ASN A 13 -9.90 -12.41 11.73
N LEU A 14 -8.68 -12.46 11.18
CA LEU A 14 -8.36 -11.90 9.87
C LEU A 14 -9.27 -12.44 8.74
N LYS A 15 -9.60 -13.75 8.79
CA LYS A 15 -10.49 -14.39 7.81
C LYS A 15 -11.92 -13.80 7.84
N HIS A 16 -12.43 -13.51 9.03
CA HIS A 16 -13.75 -12.91 9.18
C HIS A 16 -13.76 -11.47 8.66
N THR A 17 -12.76 -10.67 9.05
CA THR A 17 -12.61 -9.28 8.59
C THR A 17 -12.51 -9.21 7.06
N LEU A 18 -11.68 -10.06 6.45
CA LEU A 18 -11.58 -10.14 4.99
C LEU A 18 -12.88 -10.56 4.33
N ARG A 19 -13.63 -11.51 4.91
CA ARG A 19 -14.93 -11.94 4.36
C ARG A 19 -15.94 -10.80 4.39
N VAL A 20 -16.03 -10.07 5.50
CA VAL A 20 -16.93 -8.91 5.62
C VAL A 20 -16.56 -7.84 4.60
N PHE A 21 -15.28 -7.52 4.49
CA PHE A 21 -14.78 -6.55 3.53
C PHE A 21 -15.09 -6.97 2.07
N LEU A 22 -14.85 -8.23 1.72
CA LEU A 22 -15.18 -8.76 0.40
C LEU A 22 -16.70 -8.78 0.14
N SER A 23 -17.54 -8.89 1.17
CA SER A 23 -18.98 -8.81 0.98
C SER A 23 -19.45 -7.40 0.59
N TYR A 24 -18.83 -6.34 1.14
CA TYR A 24 -19.09 -4.96 0.71
C TYR A 24 -18.63 -4.72 -0.73
N LEU A 25 -17.46 -5.22 -1.10
CA LEU A 25 -17.02 -5.18 -2.50
C LEU A 25 -17.98 -5.92 -3.43
N GLY A 26 -18.52 -7.06 -2.97
CA GLY A 26 -19.49 -7.87 -3.72
C GLY A 26 -20.80 -7.15 -4.05
N ARG A 27 -21.20 -6.14 -3.25
CA ARG A 27 -22.36 -5.30 -3.55
C ARG A 27 -22.16 -4.48 -4.84
N HIS A 28 -20.93 -4.06 -5.13
CA HIS A 28 -20.55 -3.23 -6.28
C HIS A 28 -19.78 -3.99 -7.36
N LYS A 29 -20.02 -5.30 -7.50
CA LYS A 29 -19.31 -6.21 -8.42
C LYS A 29 -19.27 -5.74 -9.88
N LYS A 30 -20.30 -5.04 -10.38
CA LYS A 30 -20.32 -4.52 -11.75
C LYS A 30 -19.25 -3.46 -11.98
N MET A 31 -19.10 -2.50 -11.06
CA MET A 31 -18.06 -1.46 -11.15
C MET A 31 -16.65 -2.07 -11.01
N LEU A 32 -16.48 -3.01 -10.08
CA LEU A 32 -15.22 -3.70 -9.90
C LEU A 32 -14.83 -4.55 -11.11
N ALA A 33 -15.80 -5.17 -11.79
CA ALA A 33 -15.56 -5.89 -13.04
C ALA A 33 -15.09 -4.95 -14.15
N VAL A 34 -15.71 -3.76 -14.29
CA VAL A 34 -15.25 -2.74 -15.25
C VAL A 34 -13.82 -2.29 -14.93
N VAL A 35 -13.52 -2.03 -13.66
CA VAL A 35 -12.15 -1.69 -13.21
C VAL A 35 -11.19 -2.82 -13.58
N ALA A 36 -11.51 -4.08 -13.30
CA ALA A 36 -10.66 -5.22 -13.60
C ALA A 36 -10.37 -5.34 -15.11
N VAL A 37 -11.38 -5.14 -15.96
CA VAL A 37 -11.21 -5.15 -17.43
C VAL A 37 -10.31 -4.01 -17.88
N LEU A 38 -10.56 -2.78 -17.43
CA LEU A 38 -9.76 -1.61 -17.80
C LEU A 38 -8.30 -1.72 -17.29
N VAL A 39 -8.09 -2.24 -16.08
CA VAL A 39 -6.74 -2.52 -15.55
C VAL A 39 -6.04 -3.56 -16.41
N THR A 40 -6.75 -4.61 -16.84
CA THR A 40 -6.19 -5.65 -17.73
C THR A 40 -5.78 -5.07 -19.07
N ILE A 41 -6.60 -4.21 -19.67
CA ILE A 41 -6.28 -3.50 -20.91
C ILE A 41 -5.05 -2.61 -20.73
N SER A 42 -5.00 -1.82 -19.65
CA SER A 42 -3.87 -0.94 -19.37
C SER A 42 -2.57 -1.70 -19.11
N ALA A 43 -2.61 -2.78 -18.31
CA ALA A 43 -1.45 -3.62 -18.05
C ALA A 43 -0.99 -4.37 -19.31
N GLY A 44 -1.94 -4.86 -20.13
CA GLY A 44 -1.66 -5.48 -21.44
C GLY A 44 -1.00 -4.49 -22.40
N ALA A 45 -1.46 -3.26 -22.46
CA ALA A 45 -0.86 -2.20 -23.26
C ALA A 45 0.59 -1.92 -22.85
N ASN A 46 0.88 -1.89 -21.53
CA ASN A 46 2.25 -1.75 -21.04
C ASN A 46 3.15 -2.91 -21.47
N LEU A 47 2.67 -4.15 -21.39
CA LEU A 47 3.42 -5.33 -21.82
C LEU A 47 3.67 -5.32 -23.33
N LEU A 48 2.64 -5.05 -24.14
CA LEU A 48 2.75 -4.96 -25.59
C LEU A 48 3.63 -3.79 -26.02
N GLY A 49 3.54 -2.64 -25.36
CA GLY A 49 4.40 -1.49 -25.59
C GLY A 49 5.87 -1.82 -25.35
N THR A 50 6.17 -2.55 -24.27
CA THR A 50 7.54 -3.03 -23.98
C THR A 50 8.02 -4.01 -25.05
N TYR A 51 7.15 -4.91 -25.54
CA TYR A 51 7.49 -5.83 -26.63
C TYR A 51 7.80 -5.10 -27.95
N MET A 52 7.09 -3.98 -28.22
CA MET A 52 7.27 -3.16 -29.42
C MET A 52 8.62 -2.40 -29.47
N ILE A 53 9.36 -2.33 -28.39
CA ILE A 53 10.73 -1.78 -28.38
C ILE A 53 11.62 -2.57 -29.35
N ARG A 54 11.44 -3.89 -29.46
CA ARG A 54 12.25 -4.75 -30.34
C ARG A 54 12.14 -4.37 -31.83
N PRO A 55 10.94 -4.32 -32.46
CA PRO A 55 10.84 -3.91 -33.86
C PRO A 55 11.27 -2.46 -34.12
N VAL A 56 11.08 -1.57 -33.15
CA VAL A 56 11.55 -0.17 -33.26
C VAL A 56 13.08 -0.11 -33.29
N VAL A 57 13.76 -0.82 -32.40
CA VAL A 57 15.23 -0.88 -32.35
C VAL A 57 15.79 -1.55 -33.60
N ASN A 58 15.18 -2.63 -34.09
CA ASN A 58 15.60 -3.29 -35.31
C ASN A 58 15.45 -2.36 -36.55
N GLY A 59 14.31 -1.66 -36.67
CA GLY A 59 14.10 -0.69 -37.76
C GLY A 59 15.13 0.46 -37.73
N LEU A 60 15.60 0.87 -36.55
CA LEU A 60 16.67 1.85 -36.41
C LEU A 60 18.03 1.26 -36.84
N ALA A 61 18.32 0.02 -36.46
CA ALA A 61 19.59 -0.65 -36.79
C ALA A 61 19.71 -0.94 -38.29
N ASP A 62 18.60 -1.29 -38.96
CA ASP A 62 18.54 -1.59 -40.38
C ASP A 62 18.46 -0.31 -41.25
N GLY A 63 18.32 0.87 -40.66
CA GLY A 63 18.17 2.15 -41.37
C GLY A 63 16.87 2.33 -42.10
N ASP A 64 15.87 1.47 -41.85
CA ASP A 64 14.55 1.51 -42.50
C ASP A 64 13.60 2.47 -41.77
N VAL A 65 13.53 3.70 -42.30
CA VAL A 65 12.70 4.77 -41.77
C VAL A 65 11.20 4.41 -41.76
N HIS A 66 10.74 3.61 -42.75
CA HIS A 66 9.33 3.20 -42.79
C HIS A 66 8.97 2.21 -41.68
N THR A 67 9.82 1.24 -41.42
CA THR A 67 9.64 0.28 -40.32
C THR A 67 9.74 0.96 -38.95
N LEU A 68 10.67 1.91 -38.83
CA LEU A 68 10.81 2.73 -37.63
C LEU A 68 9.53 3.55 -37.36
N LEU A 69 9.07 4.33 -38.34
CA LEU A 69 7.87 5.17 -38.18
C LEU A 69 6.62 4.34 -37.87
N ARG A 70 6.42 3.21 -38.55
CA ARG A 70 5.31 2.30 -38.24
C ARG A 70 5.42 1.76 -36.80
N GLY A 71 6.59 1.32 -36.40
CA GLY A 71 6.83 0.83 -35.03
C GLY A 71 6.51 1.89 -33.97
N VAL A 72 6.98 3.10 -34.15
CA VAL A 72 6.71 4.24 -33.25
C VAL A 72 5.21 4.58 -33.20
N LEU A 73 4.53 4.64 -34.36
CA LEU A 73 3.09 4.94 -34.40
C LEU A 73 2.26 3.85 -33.70
N ILE A 74 2.55 2.57 -33.96
CA ILE A 74 1.85 1.46 -33.30
C ILE A 74 2.08 1.51 -31.78
N THR A 75 3.33 1.75 -31.36
CA THR A 75 3.66 1.88 -29.92
C THR A 75 2.93 3.05 -29.28
N ALA A 76 2.86 4.19 -29.96
CA ALA A 76 2.13 5.36 -29.49
C ALA A 76 0.63 5.09 -29.35
N LEU A 77 0.02 4.38 -30.29
CA LEU A 77 -1.39 3.97 -30.23
C LEU A 77 -1.66 2.99 -29.07
N ILE A 78 -0.76 2.01 -28.85
CA ILE A 78 -0.86 1.05 -27.75
C ILE A 78 -0.80 1.78 -26.40
N PHE A 79 0.20 2.64 -26.22
CA PHE A 79 0.32 3.42 -24.97
C PHE A 79 -0.83 4.42 -24.80
N GLY A 80 -1.31 5.05 -25.88
CA GLY A 80 -2.48 5.92 -25.87
C GLY A 80 -3.74 5.20 -25.39
N CYS A 81 -3.99 4.00 -25.92
CA CYS A 81 -5.09 3.15 -25.49
C CYS A 81 -4.92 2.72 -24.02
N GLY A 82 -3.70 2.34 -23.61
CA GLY A 82 -3.36 2.02 -22.24
C GLY A 82 -3.58 3.18 -21.26
N ALA A 83 -3.23 4.41 -21.66
CA ALA A 83 -3.43 5.61 -20.88
C ALA A 83 -4.92 5.97 -20.70
N LEU A 84 -5.71 5.84 -21.77
CA LEU A 84 -7.17 6.01 -21.72
C LEU A 84 -7.82 4.97 -20.78
N ALA A 85 -7.41 3.72 -20.87
CA ALA A 85 -7.86 2.66 -19.97
C ALA A 85 -7.43 2.93 -18.52
N ALA A 86 -6.21 3.46 -18.30
CA ALA A 86 -5.71 3.84 -16.99
C ALA A 86 -6.53 4.97 -16.38
N TYR A 87 -6.84 5.99 -17.14
CA TYR A 87 -7.72 7.07 -16.71
C TYR A 87 -9.12 6.54 -16.36
N GLY A 88 -9.68 5.68 -17.22
CA GLY A 88 -11.00 5.07 -17.01
C GLY A 88 -11.08 4.24 -15.74
N TYR A 89 -10.10 3.35 -15.48
CA TYR A 89 -10.13 2.54 -14.27
C TYR A 89 -9.93 3.38 -13.01
N THR A 90 -9.08 4.39 -13.05
CA THR A 90 -8.84 5.27 -11.89
C THR A 90 -10.13 6.00 -11.50
N GLN A 91 -10.83 6.60 -12.46
CA GLN A 91 -12.10 7.30 -12.21
C GLN A 91 -13.20 6.35 -11.70
N THR A 92 -13.28 5.16 -12.30
CA THR A 92 -14.29 4.15 -11.90
C THR A 92 -13.97 3.60 -10.51
N MET A 93 -12.69 3.40 -10.18
CA MET A 93 -12.25 2.90 -8.88
C MET A 93 -12.57 3.89 -7.75
N VAL A 94 -12.31 5.19 -7.97
CA VAL A 94 -12.68 6.22 -6.99
C VAL A 94 -14.19 6.19 -6.72
N LYS A 95 -15.02 6.12 -7.76
CA LYS A 95 -16.48 6.02 -7.60
C LYS A 95 -16.89 4.76 -6.84
N ALA A 96 -16.30 3.61 -7.18
CA ALA A 96 -16.58 2.33 -6.51
C ALA A 96 -16.19 2.38 -5.03
N ALA A 97 -14.99 2.91 -4.72
CA ALA A 97 -14.53 3.05 -3.35
C ALA A 97 -15.43 3.98 -2.53
N GLN A 98 -15.87 5.12 -3.09
CA GLN A 98 -16.79 6.03 -2.41
C GLN A 98 -18.16 5.37 -2.12
N GLN A 99 -18.66 4.53 -3.01
CA GLN A 99 -19.91 3.79 -2.77
C GLN A 99 -19.73 2.75 -1.66
N VAL A 100 -18.63 2.00 -1.67
CA VAL A 100 -18.32 1.04 -0.59
C VAL A 100 -18.18 1.75 0.75
N VAL A 101 -17.48 2.88 0.79
CA VAL A 101 -17.32 3.72 1.98
C VAL A 101 -18.66 4.24 2.48
N PHE A 102 -19.53 4.69 1.57
CA PHE A 102 -20.87 5.13 1.92
C PHE A 102 -21.69 4.00 2.58
N ASP A 103 -21.65 2.79 2.02
CA ASP A 103 -22.34 1.62 2.59
C ASP A 103 -21.79 1.27 3.98
N ILE A 104 -20.45 1.25 4.14
CA ILE A 104 -19.82 0.96 5.43
C ILE A 104 -20.19 2.04 6.47
N ARG A 105 -20.16 3.32 6.07
CA ARG A 105 -20.48 4.44 6.98
C ARG A 105 -21.94 4.40 7.42
N ARG A 106 -22.85 4.05 6.50
CA ARG A 106 -24.27 3.88 6.80
C ARG A 106 -24.48 2.70 7.77
N ASP A 107 -23.97 1.52 7.43
CA ASP A 107 -24.14 0.31 8.24
C ASP A 107 -23.49 0.49 9.63
N LEU A 108 -22.35 1.20 9.72
CA LEU A 108 -21.71 1.56 10.99
C LEU A 108 -22.59 2.51 11.82
N PHE A 109 -23.18 3.52 11.19
CA PHE A 109 -24.06 4.48 11.87
C PHE A 109 -25.31 3.79 12.42
N GLU A 110 -25.98 2.96 11.61
CA GLU A 110 -27.13 2.17 12.04
C GLU A 110 -26.76 1.25 13.22
N HIS A 111 -25.60 0.59 13.16
CA HIS A 111 -25.14 -0.27 14.24
C HIS A 111 -24.86 0.50 15.54
N VAL A 112 -24.19 1.64 15.44
CA VAL A 112 -23.90 2.47 16.63
C VAL A 112 -25.16 2.93 17.33
N GLN A 113 -26.25 3.23 16.60
CA GLN A 113 -27.53 3.61 17.20
C GLN A 113 -28.22 2.47 17.98
N THR A 114 -27.89 1.21 17.68
CA THR A 114 -28.45 0.05 18.41
C THR A 114 -27.69 -0.30 19.69
N LEU A 115 -26.57 0.38 19.95
CA LEU A 115 -25.72 0.07 21.11
C LEU A 115 -26.28 0.67 22.40
N PRO A 116 -26.13 -0.02 23.56
CA PRO A 116 -26.59 0.49 24.85
C PRO A 116 -25.78 1.71 25.31
N LEU A 117 -26.41 2.57 26.13
CA LEU A 117 -25.75 3.79 26.67
C LEU A 117 -24.42 3.50 27.37
N GLN A 118 -24.29 2.38 28.06
CA GLN A 118 -23.07 1.93 28.71
C GLN A 118 -21.84 1.88 27.74
N PHE A 119 -22.09 1.62 26.47
CA PHE A 119 -21.03 1.64 25.45
C PHE A 119 -20.47 3.05 25.26
N PHE A 120 -21.32 4.05 25.25
CA PHE A 120 -20.92 5.46 25.08
C PHE A 120 -20.27 6.02 26.31
N ASP A 121 -20.71 5.63 27.51
CA ASP A 121 -20.14 6.06 28.78
C ASP A 121 -18.74 5.47 29.01
N SER A 122 -18.49 4.27 28.49
CA SER A 122 -17.20 3.56 28.62
C SER A 122 -16.14 3.99 27.62
N ARG A 123 -16.47 4.81 26.62
CA ARG A 123 -15.56 5.21 25.54
C ARG A 123 -15.53 6.71 25.34
N ARG A 124 -14.37 7.22 24.93
CA ARG A 124 -14.23 8.64 24.60
C ARG A 124 -14.97 8.93 23.29
N HIS A 125 -15.73 10.01 23.25
CA HIS A 125 -16.45 10.46 22.04
C HIS A 125 -15.51 10.62 20.82
N GLY A 126 -14.28 11.09 21.05
CA GLY A 126 -13.27 11.20 20.00
C GLY A 126 -12.84 9.86 19.39
N ASP A 127 -12.83 8.77 20.18
CA ASP A 127 -12.50 7.43 19.66
C ASP A 127 -13.61 6.91 18.74
N ILE A 128 -14.88 7.15 19.11
CA ILE A 128 -16.03 6.79 18.26
C ILE A 128 -16.02 7.63 16.99
N MET A 129 -15.76 8.93 17.08
CA MET A 129 -15.71 9.80 15.91
C MET A 129 -14.56 9.43 14.97
N SER A 130 -13.41 9.00 15.51
CA SER A 130 -12.27 8.51 14.72
C SER A 130 -12.61 7.30 13.85
N LEU A 131 -13.54 6.42 14.27
CA LEU A 131 -14.02 5.32 13.43
C LEU A 131 -14.74 5.82 12.17
N PHE A 132 -15.57 6.89 12.31
CA PHE A 132 -16.34 7.45 11.20
C PHE A 132 -15.51 8.28 10.22
N THR A 133 -14.39 8.83 10.67
CA THR A 133 -13.51 9.68 9.88
C THR A 133 -12.26 8.92 9.45
N ASN A 134 -11.28 8.82 10.35
CA ASN A 134 -9.93 8.37 10.03
C ASN A 134 -9.86 6.89 9.59
N ASP A 135 -10.60 6.00 10.28
CA ASP A 135 -10.54 4.56 9.97
C ASP A 135 -11.23 4.24 8.64
N ILE A 136 -12.37 4.88 8.38
CA ILE A 136 -13.11 4.71 7.11
C ILE A 136 -12.33 5.33 5.95
N ASP A 137 -11.71 6.51 6.12
CA ASP A 137 -10.91 7.14 5.09
C ASP A 137 -9.65 6.30 4.77
N THR A 138 -9.03 5.70 5.78
CA THR A 138 -7.93 4.73 5.59
C THR A 138 -8.38 3.50 4.78
N MET A 139 -9.62 3.01 5.01
CA MET A 139 -10.19 1.93 4.21
C MET A 139 -10.46 2.37 2.76
N ALA A 140 -10.91 3.61 2.54
CA ALA A 140 -11.11 4.17 1.21
C ALA A 140 -9.79 4.23 0.42
N ASP A 141 -8.73 4.72 1.06
CA ASP A 141 -7.39 4.80 0.46
C ASP A 141 -6.83 3.42 0.14
N ALA A 142 -7.00 2.46 1.05
CA ALA A 142 -6.60 1.08 0.81
C ALA A 142 -7.35 0.47 -0.39
N LEU A 143 -8.64 0.72 -0.52
CA LEU A 143 -9.45 0.27 -1.66
C LEU A 143 -8.98 0.89 -2.97
N ASN A 144 -8.84 2.22 -3.00
CA ASN A 144 -8.46 2.96 -4.20
C ASN A 144 -7.10 2.48 -4.76
N ASN A 145 -6.13 2.26 -3.87
CA ASN A 145 -4.78 1.93 -4.28
C ASN A 145 -4.56 0.42 -4.45
N SER A 146 -5.08 -0.41 -3.53
CA SER A 146 -4.68 -1.82 -3.47
C SER A 146 -5.39 -2.69 -4.50
N PHE A 147 -6.66 -2.43 -4.82
CA PHE A 147 -7.42 -3.30 -5.73
C PHE A 147 -6.85 -3.32 -7.15
N ALA A 148 -6.67 -2.14 -7.74
CA ALA A 148 -6.10 -2.02 -9.08
C ALA A 148 -4.63 -2.48 -9.11
N MET A 149 -3.85 -2.13 -8.08
CA MET A 149 -2.44 -2.50 -7.97
C MET A 149 -2.22 -4.02 -7.92
N VAL A 150 -3.04 -4.76 -7.18
CA VAL A 150 -2.93 -6.23 -7.10
C VAL A 150 -3.17 -6.87 -8.46
N ILE A 151 -4.23 -6.46 -9.17
CA ILE A 151 -4.54 -6.99 -10.51
C ILE A 151 -3.42 -6.63 -11.50
N GLN A 152 -3.01 -5.37 -11.51
CA GLN A 152 -1.95 -4.87 -12.40
C GLN A 152 -0.63 -5.61 -12.16
N SER A 153 -0.20 -5.76 -10.90
CA SER A 153 1.03 -6.45 -10.54
C SER A 153 0.99 -7.93 -10.93
N PHE A 154 -0.14 -8.59 -10.73
CA PHE A 154 -0.31 -9.99 -11.14
C PHE A 154 -0.14 -10.15 -12.67
N ILE A 155 -0.83 -9.32 -13.44
CA ILE A 155 -0.75 -9.34 -14.92
C ILE A 155 0.68 -9.01 -15.37
N GLN A 156 1.31 -8.02 -14.75
CA GLN A 156 2.67 -7.60 -15.07
C GLN A 156 3.68 -8.73 -14.81
N ILE A 157 3.62 -9.38 -13.65
CA ILE A 157 4.54 -10.47 -13.30
C ILE A 157 4.34 -11.65 -14.25
N VAL A 158 3.11 -12.13 -14.38
CA VAL A 158 2.79 -13.29 -15.22
C VAL A 158 3.08 -12.99 -16.70
N GLY A 159 2.65 -11.82 -17.18
CA GLY A 159 2.85 -11.39 -18.56
C GLY A 159 4.34 -11.20 -18.89
N THR A 160 5.10 -10.55 -18.02
CA THR A 160 6.55 -10.36 -18.24
C THR A 160 7.29 -11.69 -18.24
N LEU A 161 7.00 -12.60 -17.30
CA LEU A 161 7.60 -13.92 -17.29
C LEU A 161 7.25 -14.70 -18.57
N THR A 162 5.99 -14.68 -18.96
CA THR A 162 5.54 -15.36 -20.20
C THR A 162 6.28 -14.81 -21.43
N LEU A 163 6.36 -13.49 -21.58
CA LEU A 163 7.10 -12.85 -22.69
C LEU A 163 8.60 -13.20 -22.67
N LEU A 164 9.22 -13.21 -21.50
CA LEU A 164 10.62 -13.58 -21.35
C LEU A 164 10.88 -15.01 -21.87
N TYR A 165 10.04 -15.98 -21.47
CA TYR A 165 10.19 -17.38 -21.90
C TYR A 165 9.92 -17.56 -23.40
N ILE A 166 8.98 -16.81 -23.99
CA ILE A 166 8.72 -16.83 -25.43
C ILE A 166 9.89 -16.23 -26.22
N LEU A 167 10.49 -15.14 -25.72
CA LEU A 167 11.57 -14.45 -26.41
C LEU A 167 12.89 -15.23 -26.36
N ASN A 168 13.30 -15.69 -25.20
CA ASN A 168 14.55 -16.46 -25.03
C ASN A 168 14.52 -17.27 -23.73
N TRP A 169 14.22 -18.57 -23.82
CA TRP A 169 14.09 -19.45 -22.67
C TRP A 169 15.38 -19.58 -21.83
N ARG A 170 16.57 -19.49 -22.46
CA ARG A 170 17.85 -19.62 -21.76
C ARG A 170 18.13 -18.43 -20.85
N LEU A 171 17.92 -17.22 -21.35
CA LEU A 171 18.05 -16.00 -20.56
C LEU A 171 16.96 -15.92 -19.47
N SER A 172 15.76 -16.35 -19.78
CA SER A 172 14.64 -16.37 -18.83
C SER A 172 14.91 -17.29 -17.64
N LEU A 173 15.59 -18.40 -17.87
CA LEU A 173 15.99 -19.32 -16.79
C LEU A 173 16.99 -18.62 -15.83
N ILE A 174 17.97 -17.90 -16.36
CA ILE A 174 18.90 -17.12 -15.53
C ILE A 174 18.16 -16.08 -14.70
N VAL A 175 17.25 -15.31 -15.32
CA VAL A 175 16.45 -14.30 -14.63
C VAL A 175 15.59 -14.93 -13.53
N THR A 176 14.96 -16.07 -13.80
CA THR A 176 14.13 -16.80 -12.82
C THR A 176 14.95 -17.28 -11.63
N VAL A 177 16.17 -17.78 -11.85
CA VAL A 177 17.09 -18.16 -10.77
C VAL A 177 17.49 -16.93 -9.95
N CYS A 178 17.82 -15.81 -10.61
CA CYS A 178 18.12 -14.55 -9.91
C CYS A 178 16.95 -14.06 -9.03
N TYR A 179 15.71 -14.15 -9.51
CA TYR A 179 14.51 -13.87 -8.70
C TYR A 179 14.41 -14.81 -7.50
N GLY A 180 14.66 -16.11 -7.68
CA GLY A 180 14.68 -17.08 -6.58
C GLY A 180 15.68 -16.70 -5.48
N ILE A 181 16.91 -16.35 -5.87
CA ILE A 181 17.96 -15.88 -4.95
C ILE A 181 17.53 -14.59 -4.24
N MET A 182 16.95 -13.64 -4.99
CA MET A 182 16.45 -12.38 -4.44
C MET A 182 15.35 -12.62 -3.39
N PHE A 183 14.38 -13.47 -3.65
CA PHE A 183 13.33 -13.81 -2.69
C PHE A 183 13.88 -14.50 -1.44
N TRP A 184 14.86 -15.39 -1.63
CA TRP A 184 15.54 -16.04 -0.50
C TRP A 184 16.27 -14.99 0.37
N TYR A 185 17.00 -14.06 -0.27
CA TYR A 185 17.71 -12.99 0.41
C TYR A 185 16.75 -12.05 1.16
N ILE A 186 15.64 -11.64 0.53
CA ILE A 186 14.61 -10.78 1.16
C ILE A 186 14.04 -11.47 2.41
N LYS A 187 13.72 -12.76 2.33
CA LYS A 187 13.21 -13.53 3.46
C LYS A 187 14.23 -13.61 4.62
N PHE A 188 15.50 -13.82 4.29
CA PHE A 188 16.57 -13.90 5.27
C PHE A 188 16.84 -12.52 5.91
N SER A 189 17.01 -11.49 5.10
CA SER A 189 17.26 -10.12 5.53
C SER A 189 16.08 -9.55 6.32
N GLY A 190 14.84 -9.77 5.87
CA GLY A 190 13.64 -9.29 6.55
C GLY A 190 13.47 -9.82 7.97
N LYS A 191 13.87 -11.08 8.22
CA LYS A 191 13.87 -11.65 9.58
C LYS A 191 14.87 -10.94 10.49
N ARG A 192 16.04 -10.59 9.96
CA ARG A 192 17.08 -9.87 10.69
C ARG A 192 16.72 -8.40 10.93
N SER A 193 16.24 -7.73 9.90
CA SER A 193 15.77 -6.33 9.98
C SER A 193 14.64 -6.15 11.00
N LYS A 194 13.72 -7.10 11.09
CA LYS A 194 12.65 -7.05 12.10
C LYS A 194 13.20 -6.97 13.53
N GLY A 195 14.28 -7.68 13.83
CA GLY A 195 14.93 -7.63 15.14
C GLY A 195 15.51 -6.24 15.45
N TYR A 196 16.18 -5.63 14.46
CA TYR A 196 16.74 -4.28 14.61
C TYR A 196 15.64 -3.21 14.73
N TYR A 197 14.59 -3.28 13.90
CA TYR A 197 13.45 -2.37 14.01
C TYR A 197 12.73 -2.47 15.36
N THR A 198 12.61 -3.68 15.92
CA THR A 198 12.01 -3.85 17.24
C THR A 198 12.87 -3.22 18.33
N LYS A 199 14.20 -3.39 18.27
CA LYS A 199 15.12 -2.74 19.20
C LYS A 199 15.03 -1.22 19.10
N GLN A 200 15.15 -0.68 17.88
CA GLN A 200 15.01 0.76 17.63
C GLN A 200 13.67 1.33 18.16
N GLN A 201 12.56 0.62 17.94
CA GLN A 201 11.26 1.06 18.40
C GLN A 201 11.16 1.04 19.94
N ASN A 202 11.82 0.10 20.61
CA ASN A 202 11.87 0.03 22.06
C ASN A 202 12.72 1.20 22.62
N SER A 203 13.92 1.43 22.08
CA SER A 203 14.78 2.56 22.51
C SER A 203 14.10 3.91 22.27
N LEU A 204 13.40 4.09 21.13
CA LEU A 204 12.56 5.26 20.88
C LEU A 204 11.41 5.39 21.88
N GLY A 205 10.80 4.26 22.26
CA GLY A 205 9.74 4.22 23.28
C GLY A 205 10.26 4.66 24.66
N GLU A 206 11.43 4.17 25.06
CA GLU A 206 12.09 4.53 26.31
C GLU A 206 12.51 6.00 26.33
N LEU A 207 13.07 6.50 25.22
CA LEU A 207 13.42 7.92 25.08
C LEU A 207 12.19 8.82 25.18
N ASN A 208 11.11 8.50 24.46
CA ASN A 208 9.87 9.26 24.51
C ASN A 208 9.23 9.24 25.90
N GLY A 209 9.23 8.08 26.58
CA GLY A 209 8.76 7.95 27.95
C GLY A 209 9.57 8.82 28.91
N TYR A 210 10.88 8.84 28.76
CA TYR A 210 11.76 9.69 29.57
C TYR A 210 11.50 11.20 29.34
N ILE A 211 11.32 11.61 28.08
CA ILE A 211 10.96 12.99 27.73
C ILE A 211 9.62 13.38 28.37
N GLU A 212 8.61 12.51 28.30
CA GLU A 212 7.29 12.76 28.89
C GLU A 212 7.37 12.87 30.40
N GLU A 213 8.18 12.03 31.06
CA GLU A 213 8.44 12.08 32.50
C GLU A 213 9.13 13.40 32.90
N LEU A 214 10.19 13.81 32.18
CA LEU A 214 10.89 15.07 32.43
C LEU A 214 9.98 16.30 32.24
N ILE A 215 9.17 16.31 31.16
CA ILE A 215 8.24 17.41 30.90
C ILE A 215 7.19 17.50 32.01
N THR A 216 6.64 16.36 32.43
CA THR A 216 5.62 16.30 33.50
C THR A 216 6.22 16.65 34.85
N GLY A 217 7.44 16.17 35.14
CA GLY A 217 8.19 16.40 36.37
C GLY A 217 9.07 17.63 36.35
N GLN A 218 8.99 18.53 35.37
CA GLN A 218 9.93 19.64 35.17
C GLN A 218 10.04 20.57 36.42
N LYS A 219 8.96 20.74 37.16
CA LYS A 219 8.98 21.52 38.44
C LYS A 219 9.90 20.87 39.45
N VAL A 220 9.90 19.55 39.56
CA VAL A 220 10.74 18.79 40.49
C VAL A 220 12.20 18.88 40.07
N VAL A 221 12.50 18.67 38.80
CA VAL A 221 13.85 18.79 38.21
C VAL A 221 14.45 20.17 38.55
N LYS A 222 13.65 21.24 38.37
CA LYS A 222 14.07 22.63 38.67
C LYS A 222 14.29 22.92 40.13
N VAL A 223 13.42 22.39 41.02
CA VAL A 223 13.54 22.61 42.47
C VAL A 223 14.78 21.92 43.05
N PHE A 224 15.14 20.76 42.51
CA PHE A 224 16.28 19.99 42.99
C PHE A 224 17.57 20.24 42.20
N HIS A 225 17.57 21.14 41.21
CA HIS A 225 18.72 21.47 40.34
C HIS A 225 19.33 20.26 39.61
N HIS A 226 18.46 19.33 39.13
CA HIS A 226 18.89 18.11 38.44
C HIS A 226 18.90 18.23 36.87
N GLU A 227 19.00 19.43 36.32
CA GLU A 227 18.94 19.66 34.87
C GLU A 227 20.12 19.01 34.13
N GLU A 228 21.36 19.13 34.64
CA GLU A 228 22.56 18.58 33.98
C GLU A 228 22.52 17.05 33.99
N GLU A 229 22.09 16.44 35.05
CA GLU A 229 21.97 14.99 35.18
C GLU A 229 20.89 14.44 34.23
N SER A 230 19.75 15.12 34.19
CA SER A 230 18.65 14.79 33.27
C SER A 230 19.06 14.94 31.81
N PHE A 231 19.86 15.96 31.48
CA PHE A 231 20.37 16.15 30.14
C PHE A 231 21.40 15.08 29.75
N THR A 232 22.27 14.69 30.67
CA THR A 232 23.27 13.63 30.45
C THR A 232 22.57 12.27 30.18
N GLU A 233 21.55 11.94 30.97
CA GLU A 233 20.76 10.72 30.78
C GLU A 233 19.96 10.75 29.47
N PHE A 234 19.43 11.92 29.10
CA PHE A 234 18.79 12.10 27.80
C PHE A 234 19.77 11.83 26.64
N CYS A 235 20.97 12.42 26.69
CA CYS A 235 22.00 12.20 25.66
C CYS A 235 22.36 10.71 25.53
N LYS A 236 22.53 10.01 26.64
CA LYS A 236 22.82 8.60 26.68
C LYS A 236 21.72 7.75 25.99
N LYS A 237 20.44 8.02 26.33
CA LYS A 237 19.30 7.33 25.73
C LYS A 237 19.10 7.68 24.25
N ASN A 238 19.56 8.87 23.82
CA ASN A 238 19.46 9.31 22.42
C ASN A 238 20.58 8.74 21.53
N GLU A 239 21.70 8.30 22.12
CA GLU A 239 22.80 7.65 21.43
C GLU A 239 22.61 6.12 21.26
N GLU A 240 21.74 5.47 22.05
CA GLU A 240 21.39 4.07 21.95
C GLU A 240 20.46 3.77 20.76
#